data_0abcaeb3987f2266e39894897e6fb3d3
#
_entry.id   0abcaeb3987f2266e39894897e6fb3d3
#
_cell.length_a   1.000
_cell.length_b   1.000
_cell.length_c   1.000
_cell.angle_alpha   90.00
_cell.angle_beta   90.00
_cell.angle_gamma   90.00
#
_symmetry.space_group_name_H-M   'P 1'
#
loop_
_entity.id
_entity.type
_entity.pdbx_description
1 polymer ?
#
loop_
_entity_poly.entity_id
_entity_poly.type
_entity_poly.pdbx_seq_one_letter_code
_entity_poly.pdbx_strand_id
1 'polypeptide(L)'
;METISKSIRRFDFDDKVEGKAKYCADLHPEGMLYARTLRSDVPRAKIRAIRLPELPEGYTIVDHHDIPGKNIVSIVYDDQPFLAVDEVNYIGQPILLVIGEDKETILDIIGKIEVDYELLQPILSIEDAMKQSDSFIFGDKPYFVGYEYAKGNPDAAIAQAVRVIEDELRTGYQEHVYIELQAMLGIYDG
;
A
#
# COMPACT_ATOMS: atom_id res chain seq x y z
N MET A 1 -31.83 -22.08 -21.61
CA MET A 1 -30.66 -21.43 -22.27
C MET A 1 -30.94 -20.03 -22.85
N GLU A 2 -32.01 -19.35 -22.42
CA GLU A 2 -32.35 -18.02 -22.97
C GLU A 2 -31.71 -16.83 -22.22
N THR A 3 -31.00 -17.04 -21.13
CA THR A 3 -30.47 -15.97 -20.29
C THR A 3 -29.05 -15.52 -20.64
N ILE A 4 -28.27 -16.36 -21.33
CA ILE A 4 -26.84 -16.08 -21.62
C ILE A 4 -26.67 -14.94 -22.64
N SER A 5 -27.69 -14.70 -23.50
CA SER A 5 -27.65 -13.67 -24.55
C SER A 5 -28.45 -12.40 -24.23
N LYS A 6 -29.04 -12.30 -23.04
CA LYS A 6 -29.79 -11.11 -22.64
C LYS A 6 -28.93 -10.16 -21.86
N SER A 7 -29.01 -8.86 -22.21
CA SER A 7 -28.44 -7.80 -21.37
C SER A 7 -29.18 -7.75 -20.05
N ILE A 8 -28.49 -8.05 -18.97
CA ILE A 8 -29.00 -7.97 -17.60
C ILE A 8 -28.41 -6.73 -16.94
N ARG A 9 -29.25 -5.87 -16.36
CA ARG A 9 -28.78 -4.75 -15.57
C ARG A 9 -28.02 -5.26 -14.33
N ARG A 10 -26.97 -4.55 -13.95
CA ARG A 10 -26.32 -4.75 -12.66
C ARG A 10 -27.34 -4.55 -11.55
N PHE A 11 -27.18 -5.29 -10.47
CA PHE A 11 -28.08 -5.21 -9.30
C PHE A 11 -28.10 -3.81 -8.65
N ASP A 12 -27.00 -3.06 -8.76
CA ASP A 12 -26.78 -1.73 -8.19
C ASP A 12 -26.99 -0.59 -9.21
N PHE A 13 -27.53 -0.89 -10.41
CA PHE A 13 -27.66 0.07 -11.50
C PHE A 13 -28.61 1.22 -11.13
N ASP A 14 -29.79 0.89 -10.60
CA ASP A 14 -30.84 1.87 -10.33
C ASP A 14 -30.39 2.82 -9.21
N ASP A 15 -29.78 2.32 -8.15
CA ASP A 15 -29.21 3.14 -7.06
C ASP A 15 -28.15 4.12 -7.56
N LYS A 16 -27.32 3.73 -8.51
CA LYS A 16 -26.29 4.59 -9.11
C LYS A 16 -26.90 5.68 -9.99
N VAL A 17 -27.87 5.31 -10.81
CA VAL A 17 -28.53 6.27 -11.72
C VAL A 17 -29.37 7.28 -10.93
N GLU A 18 -30.00 6.86 -9.84
CA GLU A 18 -30.81 7.71 -8.96
C GLU A 18 -29.99 8.47 -7.90
N GLY A 19 -28.67 8.27 -7.87
CA GLY A 19 -27.79 8.90 -6.86
C GLY A 19 -27.99 8.41 -5.44
N LYS A 20 -28.54 7.22 -5.27
CA LYS A 20 -28.79 6.58 -3.96
C LYS A 20 -27.63 5.68 -3.49
N ALA A 21 -26.78 5.25 -4.43
CA ALA A 21 -25.61 4.45 -4.09
C ALA A 21 -24.68 5.24 -3.15
N LYS A 22 -24.33 4.62 -2.02
CA LYS A 22 -23.47 5.23 -1.02
C LYS A 22 -22.05 4.65 -1.12
N TYR A 23 -21.08 5.54 -1.05
CA TYR A 23 -19.69 5.19 -0.84
C TYR A 23 -19.36 5.11 0.65
N CYS A 24 -18.22 4.51 1.01
CA CYS A 24 -17.79 4.43 2.41
C CYS A 24 -17.73 5.81 3.08
N ALA A 25 -17.31 6.84 2.33
CA ALA A 25 -17.24 8.22 2.82
C ALA A 25 -18.59 8.87 3.13
N ASP A 26 -19.71 8.31 2.62
CA ASP A 26 -21.06 8.80 2.86
C ASP A 26 -21.71 8.18 4.11
N LEU A 27 -21.02 7.22 4.74
CA LEU A 27 -21.52 6.53 5.91
C LEU A 27 -21.04 7.22 7.19
N HIS A 28 -21.98 7.63 8.02
CA HIS A 28 -21.72 8.35 9.27
C HIS A 28 -22.58 7.77 10.41
N PRO A 29 -22.29 6.54 10.89
CA PRO A 29 -22.99 6.00 12.05
C PRO A 29 -22.74 6.85 13.30
N GLU A 30 -23.73 6.87 14.22
CA GLU A 30 -23.63 7.58 15.48
C GLU A 30 -22.43 7.07 16.30
N GLY A 31 -21.65 7.99 16.88
CA GLY A 31 -20.47 7.66 17.66
C GLY A 31 -19.25 7.20 16.84
N MET A 32 -19.29 7.38 15.51
CA MET A 32 -18.16 7.02 14.64
C MET A 32 -16.92 7.85 14.99
N LEU A 33 -15.77 7.18 15.07
CA LEU A 33 -14.45 7.80 15.13
C LEU A 33 -13.77 7.74 13.78
N TYR A 34 -12.94 8.72 13.51
CA TYR A 34 -12.06 8.75 12.34
C TYR A 34 -10.68 8.24 12.71
N ALA A 35 -10.05 7.54 11.79
CA ALA A 35 -8.65 7.14 11.90
C ALA A 35 -7.86 7.69 10.71
N ARG A 36 -6.65 8.21 10.99
CA ARG A 36 -5.68 8.63 9.98
C ARG A 36 -4.31 8.05 10.30
N THR A 37 -3.63 7.69 9.26
CA THR A 37 -2.32 7.03 9.35
C THR A 37 -1.21 8.05 9.30
N LEU A 38 -0.31 8.05 10.28
CA LEU A 38 1.03 8.64 10.15
C LEU A 38 1.83 7.74 9.21
N ARG A 39 2.43 8.33 8.19
CA ARG A 39 3.20 7.62 7.17
C ARG A 39 4.62 8.15 7.08
N SER A 40 5.54 7.29 6.68
CA SER A 40 6.92 7.68 6.44
C SER A 40 7.01 8.74 5.34
N ASP A 41 7.79 9.77 5.59
CA ASP A 41 8.20 10.80 4.62
C ASP A 41 9.59 10.54 4.02
N VAL A 42 10.26 9.48 4.47
CA VAL A 42 11.58 9.06 3.99
C VAL A 42 11.52 7.73 3.25
N PRO A 43 12.40 7.50 2.25
CA PRO A 43 12.34 6.31 1.40
C PRO A 43 12.85 5.04 2.10
N ARG A 44 13.81 5.17 3.04
CA ARG A 44 14.32 4.06 3.84
C ARG A 44 15.03 4.56 5.10
N ALA A 45 14.64 4.05 6.25
CA ALA A 45 15.25 4.44 7.51
C ALA A 45 14.94 3.42 8.61
N LYS A 46 15.79 3.39 9.67
CA LYS A 46 15.41 2.83 10.95
C LYS A 46 14.65 3.87 11.76
N ILE A 47 13.58 3.45 12.42
CA ILE A 47 12.85 4.27 13.39
C ILE A 47 13.60 4.18 14.72
N ARG A 48 14.21 5.29 15.16
CA ARG A 48 14.96 5.37 16.43
C ARG A 48 14.05 5.71 17.59
N ALA A 49 13.11 6.62 17.37
CA ALA A 49 12.12 7.03 18.34
C ALA A 49 10.92 7.68 17.65
N ILE A 50 9.76 7.60 18.30
CA ILE A 50 8.57 8.36 17.94
C ILE A 50 8.19 9.19 19.16
N ARG A 51 8.18 10.51 19.01
CA ARG A 51 7.77 11.45 20.06
C ARG A 51 6.35 11.89 19.80
N LEU A 52 5.48 11.55 20.74
CA LEU A 52 4.06 11.84 20.67
C LEU A 52 3.76 13.16 21.40
N PRO A 53 2.88 14.02 20.86
CA PRO A 53 2.37 15.17 21.61
C PRO A 53 1.42 14.73 22.70
N GLU A 54 1.05 15.64 23.60
CA GLU A 54 -0.06 15.43 24.50
C GLU A 54 -1.36 15.31 23.69
N LEU A 55 -2.13 14.25 23.97
CA LEU A 55 -3.36 13.98 23.25
C LEU A 55 -4.55 14.63 23.95
N PRO A 56 -5.46 15.28 23.21
CA PRO A 56 -6.74 15.72 23.75
C PRO A 56 -7.59 14.54 24.24
N GLU A 57 -8.53 14.80 25.14
CA GLU A 57 -9.50 13.79 25.58
C GLU A 57 -10.29 13.23 24.38
N GLY A 58 -10.50 11.92 24.35
CA GLY A 58 -11.20 11.22 23.27
C GLY A 58 -10.32 10.88 22.06
N TYR A 59 -9.01 11.22 22.09
CA TYR A 59 -8.07 10.84 21.04
C TYR A 59 -7.11 9.75 21.52
N THR A 60 -6.77 8.84 20.62
CA THR A 60 -5.86 7.74 20.91
C THR A 60 -4.95 7.44 19.72
N ILE A 61 -3.86 6.75 20.01
CA ILE A 61 -2.91 6.26 19.02
C ILE A 61 -2.94 4.73 19.06
N VAL A 62 -2.88 4.14 17.88
CA VAL A 62 -2.76 2.69 17.67
C VAL A 62 -1.49 2.43 16.87
N ASP A 63 -0.60 1.60 17.40
CA ASP A 63 0.63 1.19 16.75
C ASP A 63 0.69 -0.34 16.56
N HIS A 64 1.85 -0.85 16.14
CA HIS A 64 2.03 -2.27 15.87
C HIS A 64 1.87 -3.17 17.12
N HIS A 65 1.99 -2.64 18.33
CA HIS A 65 1.80 -3.40 19.56
C HIS A 65 0.31 -3.67 19.84
N ASP A 66 -0.58 -2.83 19.32
CA ASP A 66 -2.03 -2.97 19.52
C ASP A 66 -2.67 -3.98 18.58
N ILE A 67 -1.92 -4.52 17.60
CA ILE A 67 -2.43 -5.50 16.66
C ILE A 67 -2.55 -6.86 17.36
N PRO A 68 -3.77 -7.41 17.53
CA PRO A 68 -3.97 -8.62 18.33
C PRO A 68 -3.47 -9.90 17.66
N GLY A 69 -3.13 -9.84 16.38
CA GLY A 69 -2.63 -10.93 15.58
C GLY A 69 -1.22 -10.68 15.06
N LYS A 70 -0.92 -11.22 13.88
CA LYS A 70 0.34 -10.92 13.21
C LYS A 70 0.25 -9.57 12.52
N ASN A 71 1.25 -8.72 12.72
CA ASN A 71 1.38 -7.43 12.01
C ASN A 71 1.89 -7.66 10.57
N ILE A 72 1.16 -8.44 9.78
CA ILE A 72 1.56 -8.84 8.42
C ILE A 72 0.34 -8.90 7.51
N VAL A 73 0.45 -8.30 6.33
CA VAL A 73 -0.50 -8.44 5.23
C VAL A 73 -0.12 -9.67 4.41
N SER A 74 -0.81 -10.78 4.64
CA SER A 74 -0.55 -12.04 3.93
C SER A 74 -1.40 -12.14 2.67
N ILE A 75 -0.91 -11.61 1.54
CA ILE A 75 -1.61 -11.75 0.24
C ILE A 75 -0.98 -12.89 -0.57
N VAL A 76 0.31 -12.79 -0.89
CA VAL A 76 1.07 -13.81 -1.63
C VAL A 76 2.24 -14.28 -0.78
N TYR A 77 2.92 -13.35 -0.12
CA TYR A 77 4.02 -13.60 0.81
C TYR A 77 3.76 -12.84 2.11
N ASP A 78 4.36 -13.30 3.19
CA ASP A 78 4.33 -12.65 4.51
C ASP A 78 5.46 -11.61 4.59
N ASP A 79 5.41 -10.58 3.74
CA ASP A 79 6.52 -9.64 3.53
C ASP A 79 6.20 -8.19 3.86
N GLN A 80 4.93 -7.85 4.07
CA GLN A 80 4.51 -6.49 4.32
C GLN A 80 3.83 -6.33 5.66
N PRO A 81 4.39 -5.55 6.61
CA PRO A 81 3.70 -5.22 7.85
C PRO A 81 2.53 -4.26 7.59
N PHE A 82 1.47 -4.35 8.40
CA PHE A 82 0.41 -3.34 8.43
C PHE A 82 0.95 -1.99 8.93
N LEU A 83 1.72 -2.03 10.01
CA LEU A 83 2.38 -0.86 10.59
C LEU A 83 3.86 -1.16 10.75
N ALA A 84 4.72 -0.20 10.43
CA ALA A 84 6.16 -0.33 10.58
C ALA A 84 6.55 -0.59 12.04
N VAL A 85 7.58 -1.42 12.26
CA VAL A 85 8.11 -1.73 13.58
C VAL A 85 9.42 -0.95 13.79
N ASP A 86 10.51 -1.47 13.24
CA ASP A 86 11.85 -0.91 13.43
C ASP A 86 12.36 -0.12 12.23
N GLU A 87 11.81 -0.40 11.04
CA GLU A 87 12.26 0.20 9.78
C GLU A 87 11.10 0.62 8.91
N VAL A 88 11.31 1.68 8.12
CA VAL A 88 10.50 2.04 6.98
C VAL A 88 11.29 1.80 5.70
N ASN A 89 10.63 1.25 4.69
CA ASN A 89 11.26 0.78 3.47
C ASN A 89 10.77 1.50 2.20
N TYR A 90 9.78 2.40 2.32
CA TYR A 90 9.28 3.23 1.24
C TYR A 90 8.57 4.47 1.77
N ILE A 91 8.52 5.53 0.95
CA ILE A 91 7.75 6.76 1.25
C ILE A 91 6.27 6.38 1.30
N GLY A 92 5.60 6.80 2.37
CA GLY A 92 4.19 6.51 2.58
C GLY A 92 3.90 5.22 3.36
N GLN A 93 4.95 4.49 3.81
CA GLN A 93 4.74 3.31 4.66
C GLN A 93 4.01 3.68 5.94
N PRO A 94 2.93 2.96 6.32
CA PRO A 94 2.19 3.21 7.55
C PRO A 94 3.07 2.97 8.79
N ILE A 95 2.99 3.88 9.77
CA ILE A 95 3.74 3.78 11.03
C ILE A 95 2.78 3.56 12.21
N LEU A 96 1.77 4.43 12.34
CA LEU A 96 0.75 4.35 13.37
C LEU A 96 -0.55 5.02 12.91
N LEU A 97 -1.63 4.83 13.66
CA LEU A 97 -2.91 5.47 13.46
C LEU A 97 -3.17 6.47 14.58
N VAL A 98 -3.73 7.63 14.23
CA VAL A 98 -4.34 8.57 15.18
C VAL A 98 -5.84 8.49 15.00
N ILE A 99 -6.58 8.32 16.10
CA ILE A 99 -8.02 8.07 16.12
C ILE A 99 -8.70 9.12 16.98
N GLY A 100 -9.85 9.63 16.55
CA GLY A 100 -10.64 10.61 17.29
C GLY A 100 -11.90 11.04 16.54
N GLU A 101 -12.63 11.96 17.12
CA GLU A 101 -13.94 12.41 16.61
C GLU A 101 -13.81 13.40 15.45
N ASP A 102 -12.76 14.22 15.41
CA ASP A 102 -12.59 15.28 14.44
C ASP A 102 -11.36 15.08 13.56
N LYS A 103 -11.58 15.16 12.24
CA LYS A 103 -10.54 14.93 11.23
C LYS A 103 -9.42 15.98 11.26
N GLU A 104 -9.75 17.24 11.50
CA GLU A 104 -8.78 18.34 11.51
C GLU A 104 -7.87 18.21 12.75
N THR A 105 -8.45 17.92 13.90
CA THR A 105 -7.69 17.67 15.12
C THR A 105 -6.75 16.46 14.98
N ILE A 106 -7.19 15.39 14.30
CA ILE A 106 -6.32 14.25 13.99
C ILE A 106 -5.12 14.69 13.14
N LEU A 107 -5.35 15.50 12.10
CA LEU A 107 -4.27 16.01 11.24
C LEU A 107 -3.31 16.91 12.01
N ASP A 108 -3.81 17.74 12.91
CA ASP A 108 -3.01 18.58 13.78
C ASP A 108 -2.14 17.74 14.74
N ILE A 109 -2.67 16.65 15.29
CA ILE A 109 -1.91 15.71 16.11
C ILE A 109 -0.80 15.06 15.27
N ILE A 110 -1.14 14.53 14.07
CA ILE A 110 -0.16 13.92 13.16
C ILE A 110 0.97 14.90 12.84
N GLY A 111 0.64 16.17 12.58
CA GLY A 111 1.62 17.21 12.28
C GLY A 111 2.58 17.55 13.43
N LYS A 112 2.24 17.15 14.68
CA LYS A 112 3.06 17.35 15.87
C LYS A 112 3.85 16.10 16.27
N ILE A 113 3.59 14.96 15.65
CA ILE A 113 4.35 13.73 15.91
C ILE A 113 5.72 13.86 15.23
N GLU A 114 6.77 13.65 16.02
CA GLU A 114 8.13 13.65 15.50
C GLU A 114 8.67 12.22 15.44
N VAL A 115 9.14 11.81 14.26
CA VAL A 115 9.81 10.52 14.04
C VAL A 115 11.30 10.76 13.87
N ASP A 116 12.11 10.15 14.73
CA ASP A 116 13.56 10.20 14.66
C ASP A 116 14.06 9.04 13.78
N TYR A 117 14.60 9.39 12.60
CA TYR A 117 15.05 8.44 11.61
C TYR A 117 16.57 8.36 11.54
N GLU A 118 17.09 7.14 11.51
CA GLU A 118 18.41 6.86 10.97
C GLU A 118 18.29 6.45 9.52
N LEU A 119 18.64 7.36 8.61
CA LEU A 119 18.52 7.14 7.18
C LEU A 119 19.40 5.96 6.72
N LEU A 120 18.82 5.11 5.90
CA LEU A 120 19.48 4.01 5.22
C LEU A 120 19.55 4.30 3.72
N GLN A 121 20.46 3.62 3.03
CA GLN A 121 20.56 3.75 1.58
C GLN A 121 19.31 3.16 0.91
N PRO A 122 18.49 3.96 0.21
CA PRO A 122 17.35 3.45 -0.51
C PRO A 122 17.76 2.83 -1.85
N ILE A 123 16.94 1.91 -2.36
CA ILE A 123 17.05 1.34 -3.68
C ILE A 123 15.91 1.91 -4.51
N LEU A 124 16.22 2.80 -5.47
CA LEU A 124 15.22 3.58 -6.18
C LEU A 124 15.16 3.27 -7.68
N SER A 125 15.99 2.37 -8.17
CA SER A 125 16.00 1.95 -9.58
C SER A 125 16.13 0.42 -9.70
N ILE A 126 15.69 -0.11 -10.83
CA ILE A 126 15.85 -1.54 -11.18
C ILE A 126 17.34 -1.88 -11.29
N GLU A 127 18.11 -0.97 -11.88
CA GLU A 127 19.54 -1.13 -12.09
C GLU A 127 20.30 -1.22 -10.75
N ASP A 128 19.91 -0.43 -9.77
CA ASP A 128 20.50 -0.48 -8.43
C ASP A 128 20.08 -1.74 -7.69
N ALA A 129 18.80 -2.15 -7.80
CA ALA A 129 18.33 -3.40 -7.22
C ALA A 129 19.10 -4.62 -7.76
N MET A 130 19.37 -4.63 -9.06
CA MET A 130 20.12 -5.73 -9.70
C MET A 130 21.60 -5.78 -9.33
N LYS A 131 22.20 -4.64 -8.97
CA LYS A 131 23.62 -4.55 -8.57
C LYS A 131 23.84 -4.89 -7.11
N GLN A 132 22.80 -4.79 -6.27
CA GLN A 132 22.95 -4.91 -4.84
C GLN A 132 22.85 -6.38 -4.40
N SER A 133 23.87 -6.84 -3.64
CA SER A 133 23.98 -8.23 -3.17
C SER A 133 23.63 -8.42 -1.69
N ASP A 134 23.55 -7.33 -0.89
CA ASP A 134 23.68 -7.44 0.56
C ASP A 134 22.54 -6.79 1.36
N SER A 135 21.54 -6.17 0.73
CA SER A 135 20.52 -5.43 1.46
C SER A 135 19.17 -5.46 0.75
N PHE A 136 18.52 -6.60 0.82
CA PHE A 136 17.16 -6.76 0.31
C PHE A 136 16.15 -6.34 1.37
N ILE A 137 15.02 -5.79 0.95
CA ILE A 137 13.90 -5.47 1.84
C ILE A 137 13.21 -6.75 2.29
N PHE A 138 13.16 -7.73 1.39
CA PHE A 138 12.55 -9.01 1.65
C PHE A 138 13.31 -10.13 0.91
N GLY A 139 13.58 -11.24 1.62
CA GLY A 139 14.24 -12.41 1.05
C GLY A 139 15.73 -12.17 0.72
N ASP A 140 16.21 -12.90 -0.26
CA ASP A 140 17.62 -12.97 -0.67
C ASP A 140 17.86 -12.61 -2.15
N LYS A 141 16.83 -12.01 -2.81
CA LYS A 141 16.85 -11.75 -4.26
C LYS A 141 16.34 -10.34 -4.58
N PRO A 142 16.87 -9.73 -5.65
CA PRO A 142 16.44 -8.38 -6.09
C PRO A 142 15.10 -8.38 -6.86
N TYR A 143 14.49 -9.53 -7.07
CA TYR A 143 13.24 -9.68 -7.82
C TYR A 143 12.22 -10.48 -7.02
N PHE A 144 10.98 -10.09 -7.15
CA PHE A 144 9.86 -10.71 -6.44
C PHE A 144 9.55 -12.12 -6.95
N VAL A 145 9.55 -12.30 -8.28
CA VAL A 145 9.31 -13.58 -8.94
C VAL A 145 10.03 -13.61 -10.28
N GLY A 146 10.56 -14.78 -10.64
CA GLY A 146 11.18 -15.02 -11.95
C GLY A 146 10.48 -16.18 -12.64
N TYR A 147 10.10 -15.99 -13.89
CA TYR A 147 9.62 -17.04 -14.77
C TYR A 147 10.55 -17.15 -15.98
N GLU A 148 10.93 -18.36 -16.30
CA GLU A 148 11.66 -18.64 -17.53
C GLU A 148 10.78 -19.49 -18.45
N TYR A 149 10.60 -19.02 -19.66
CA TYR A 149 9.89 -19.75 -20.70
C TYR A 149 10.71 -19.75 -22.00
N ALA A 150 11.05 -20.92 -22.48
CA ALA A 150 11.76 -21.09 -23.73
C ALA A 150 11.07 -22.14 -24.61
N LYS A 151 10.99 -21.86 -25.93
CA LYS A 151 10.56 -22.83 -26.93
C LYS A 151 11.68 -23.01 -27.95
N GLY A 152 12.22 -24.22 -28.05
CA GLY A 152 13.39 -24.50 -28.89
C GLY A 152 14.68 -23.97 -28.28
N ASN A 153 15.59 -23.49 -29.11
CA ASN A 153 16.86 -22.88 -28.69
C ASN A 153 16.91 -21.43 -29.22
N PRO A 154 16.46 -20.43 -28.43
CA PRO A 154 16.40 -19.05 -28.88
C PRO A 154 17.78 -18.45 -29.16
N ASP A 155 18.81 -18.80 -28.39
CA ASP A 155 20.17 -18.28 -28.57
C ASP A 155 20.76 -18.74 -29.92
N ALA A 156 20.57 -20.01 -30.26
CA ALA A 156 21.03 -20.53 -31.57
C ALA A 156 20.24 -19.89 -32.72
N ALA A 157 18.95 -19.61 -32.55
CA ALA A 157 18.14 -18.96 -33.56
C ALA A 157 18.57 -17.50 -33.76
N ILE A 158 18.85 -16.77 -32.71
CA ILE A 158 19.36 -15.38 -32.77
C ILE A 158 20.73 -15.36 -33.46
N ALA A 159 21.64 -16.28 -33.08
CA ALA A 159 22.98 -16.36 -33.65
C ALA A 159 22.99 -16.68 -35.19
N GLN A 160 21.97 -17.35 -35.66
CA GLN A 160 21.79 -17.71 -37.09
C GLN A 160 20.90 -16.72 -37.83
N ALA A 161 20.33 -15.74 -37.18
CA ALA A 161 19.42 -14.77 -37.81
C ALA A 161 20.19 -13.89 -38.82
N VAL A 162 19.58 -13.67 -39.99
CA VAL A 162 20.13 -12.76 -41.02
C VAL A 162 20.20 -11.32 -40.49
N ARG A 163 19.30 -10.97 -39.58
CA ARG A 163 19.22 -9.64 -38.99
C ARG A 163 18.65 -9.73 -37.57
N VAL A 164 19.29 -9.08 -36.62
CA VAL A 164 18.79 -8.90 -35.25
C VAL A 164 18.47 -7.42 -35.08
N ILE A 165 17.32 -7.12 -34.50
CA ILE A 165 16.90 -5.79 -34.07
C ILE A 165 16.76 -5.85 -32.57
N GLU A 166 17.44 -4.92 -31.89
CA GLU A 166 17.39 -4.76 -30.43
C GLU A 166 16.89 -3.36 -30.12
N ASP A 167 15.97 -3.26 -29.18
CA ASP A 167 15.38 -1.97 -28.77
C ASP A 167 15.06 -1.98 -27.28
N GLU A 168 14.99 -0.81 -26.68
CA GLU A 168 14.64 -0.59 -25.28
C GLU A 168 13.39 0.28 -25.18
N LEU A 169 12.36 -0.22 -24.51
CA LEU A 169 11.13 0.52 -24.25
C LEU A 169 10.97 0.77 -22.76
N ARG A 170 10.68 2.03 -22.39
CA ARG A 170 10.38 2.42 -21.01
C ARG A 170 8.98 2.94 -20.90
N THR A 171 8.19 2.37 -19.97
CA THR A 171 6.86 2.87 -19.62
C THR A 171 6.90 3.46 -18.23
N GLY A 172 6.14 4.54 -17.99
CA GLY A 172 5.89 5.02 -16.64
C GLY A 172 4.86 4.15 -15.91
N TYR A 173 4.76 4.35 -14.60
CA TYR A 173 3.66 3.79 -13.83
C TYR A 173 2.36 4.54 -14.13
N GLN A 174 1.23 3.87 -13.95
CA GLN A 174 -0.10 4.42 -14.15
C GLN A 174 -0.95 4.17 -12.91
N GLU A 175 -1.71 5.18 -12.52
CA GLU A 175 -2.72 5.10 -11.48
C GLU A 175 -4.12 5.16 -12.11
N HIS A 176 -5.05 4.31 -11.67
CA HIS A 176 -6.40 4.23 -12.21
C HIS A 176 -7.27 5.43 -11.84
N VAL A 177 -6.92 6.15 -10.78
CA VAL A 177 -7.63 7.33 -10.26
C VAL A 177 -9.10 7.01 -10.01
N TYR A 178 -9.37 6.16 -9.02
CA TYR A 178 -10.73 5.77 -8.64
C TYR A 178 -11.54 6.97 -8.18
N ILE A 179 -12.81 7.03 -8.58
CA ILE A 179 -13.78 8.01 -8.06
C ILE A 179 -14.01 7.76 -6.57
N GLU A 180 -14.19 6.50 -6.16
CA GLU A 180 -14.23 6.12 -4.76
C GLU A 180 -12.81 5.89 -4.25
N LEU A 181 -12.35 6.78 -3.38
CA LEU A 181 -11.09 6.62 -2.67
C LEU A 181 -11.15 5.40 -1.75
N GLN A 182 -10.01 4.76 -1.53
CA GLN A 182 -9.93 3.64 -0.61
C GLN A 182 -10.28 4.11 0.81
N ALA A 183 -11.30 3.50 1.40
CA ALA A 183 -11.76 3.76 2.74
C ALA A 183 -12.25 2.46 3.39
N MET A 184 -12.31 2.43 4.70
CA MET A 184 -12.82 1.29 5.46
C MET A 184 -13.67 1.81 6.62
N LEU A 185 -14.82 1.19 6.84
CA LEU A 185 -15.66 1.37 8.02
C LEU A 185 -15.70 0.04 8.78
N GLY A 186 -15.13 0.03 10.00
CA GLY A 186 -15.25 -1.08 10.93
C GLY A 186 -16.43 -0.87 11.87
N ILE A 187 -17.26 -1.89 12.04
CA ILE A 187 -18.38 -1.89 12.99
C ILE A 187 -18.17 -3.07 13.92
N TYR A 188 -18.21 -2.80 15.23
CA TYR A 188 -18.19 -3.84 16.24
C TYR A 188 -19.63 -4.15 16.65
N ASP A 189 -20.01 -5.43 16.58
CA ASP A 189 -21.37 -5.90 16.84
C ASP A 189 -21.50 -6.77 18.13
N GLY A 190 -20.45 -6.76 18.96
CA GLY A 190 -20.45 -7.45 20.26
C GLY A 190 -19.73 -8.78 20.26
#